data_ba9f6aca635466fc349bfc5b30551226
#
_entry.id   ba9f6aca635466fc349bfc5b30551226
#
_cell.length_a   1.000
_cell.length_b   1.000
_cell.length_c   1.000
_cell.angle_alpha   90.00
_cell.angle_beta   90.00
_cell.angle_gamma   90.00
#
_symmetry.space_group_name_H-M   'P 1'
#
loop_
_entity.id
_entity.type
_entity.pdbx_description
1 polymer ?
#
loop_
_entity_poly.entity_id
_entity_poly.type
_entity_poly.pdbx_seq_one_letter_code
_entity_poly.pdbx_strand_id
1 'polypeptide(L)'
;MEFGKEIRSEFPIFSSVGNQNLAYLDNAATTQKPKKVIDALVDFYSTSNANIGRGIYKLSMEAHQQYEDSRTTVAEFLNAKSANEIVFTKGTTEAINFIAVSYLEPNLEQGDEVLVTGMEHHSNLLPWQRACERTGAKLVVVESDEHGEVSL
;
A
#
# COMPACT_ATOMS: atom_id res chain seq x y z
N MET A 1 -8.47 -17.55 24.07
CA MET A 1 -7.21 -17.02 23.47
C MET A 1 -6.48 -18.04 22.59
N GLU A 2 -7.20 -18.97 22.01
CA GLU A 2 -6.68 -19.93 21.02
C GLU A 2 -6.43 -19.27 19.65
N PHE A 3 -7.33 -18.40 19.22
CA PHE A 3 -7.27 -17.69 17.94
C PHE A 3 -5.92 -16.98 17.68
N GLY A 4 -5.37 -16.29 18.68
CA GLY A 4 -4.08 -15.62 18.51
C GLY A 4 -2.88 -16.56 18.34
N LYS A 5 -2.95 -17.77 18.87
CA LYS A 5 -1.90 -18.79 18.72
C LYS A 5 -1.94 -19.44 17.34
N GLU A 6 -3.12 -19.69 16.82
CA GLU A 6 -3.32 -20.23 15.47
C GLU A 6 -2.79 -19.27 14.42
N ILE A 7 -3.21 -18.00 14.46
CA ILE A 7 -2.70 -16.98 13.51
C ILE A 7 -1.20 -16.81 13.64
N ARG A 8 -0.66 -16.79 14.87
CA ARG A 8 0.79 -16.64 15.10
C ARG A 8 1.60 -17.75 14.42
N SER A 9 1.09 -18.96 14.36
CA SER A 9 1.76 -20.11 13.74
C SER A 9 1.90 -19.98 12.22
N GLU A 10 1.06 -19.15 11.57
CA GLU A 10 1.15 -18.86 10.14
C GLU A 10 2.40 -18.04 9.76
N PHE A 11 3.06 -17.43 10.73
CA PHE A 11 4.22 -16.55 10.50
C PHE A 11 5.52 -17.25 10.96
N PRO A 12 6.37 -17.72 10.03
CA PRO A 12 7.57 -18.49 10.35
C PRO A 12 8.56 -17.77 11.26
N ILE A 13 8.61 -16.46 11.23
CA ILE A 13 9.49 -15.66 12.08
C ILE A 13 9.29 -15.92 13.56
N PHE A 14 8.06 -16.20 13.98
CA PHE A 14 7.76 -16.47 15.41
C PHE A 14 8.09 -17.90 15.84
N SER A 15 8.40 -18.78 14.88
CA SER A 15 8.89 -20.13 15.15
C SER A 15 10.42 -20.20 15.14
N SER A 16 11.10 -19.14 14.71
CA SER A 16 12.56 -19.07 14.68
C SER A 16 13.17 -19.05 16.09
N VAL A 17 14.36 -19.57 16.22
CA VAL A 17 15.11 -19.60 17.49
C VAL A 17 15.28 -18.16 18.00
N GLY A 18 14.87 -17.94 19.26
CA GLY A 18 14.93 -16.64 19.91
C GLY A 18 13.69 -15.75 19.72
N ASN A 19 12.79 -16.08 18.78
CA ASN A 19 11.61 -15.26 18.48
C ASN A 19 10.29 -15.81 19.03
N GLN A 20 10.30 -16.96 19.72
CA GLN A 20 9.07 -17.63 20.16
C GLN A 20 8.23 -16.77 21.10
N ASN A 21 8.86 -15.89 21.88
CA ASN A 21 8.19 -14.97 22.81
C ASN A 21 8.19 -13.51 22.32
N LEU A 22 8.60 -13.25 21.06
CA LEU A 22 8.64 -11.91 20.52
C LEU A 22 7.23 -11.33 20.37
N ALA A 23 6.99 -10.17 20.98
CA ALA A 23 5.86 -9.32 20.65
C ALA A 23 6.33 -8.31 19.58
N TYR A 24 5.92 -8.53 18.33
CA TYR A 24 6.26 -7.63 17.23
C TYR A 24 5.18 -6.55 17.10
N LEU A 25 5.53 -5.29 17.37
CA LEU A 25 4.61 -4.16 17.42
C LEU A 25 4.86 -3.11 16.32
N ASP A 26 5.76 -3.40 15.37
CA ASP A 26 6.17 -2.46 14.33
C ASP A 26 5.60 -2.81 12.94
N ASN A 27 4.37 -3.35 12.91
CA ASN A 27 3.71 -3.68 11.64
C ASN A 27 3.39 -2.44 10.77
N ALA A 28 3.32 -1.26 11.37
CA ALA A 28 3.12 -0.02 10.63
C ALA A 28 4.31 0.31 9.71
N ALA A 29 5.54 0.01 10.16
CA ALA A 29 6.75 0.17 9.35
C ALA A 29 6.92 -0.99 8.36
N THR A 30 6.81 -2.24 8.84
CA THR A 30 6.84 -3.43 7.99
C THR A 30 6.06 -4.57 8.61
N THR A 31 5.16 -5.16 7.85
CA THR A 31 4.35 -6.31 8.29
C THR A 31 5.10 -7.60 8.10
N GLN A 32 5.08 -8.48 9.09
CA GLN A 32 5.62 -9.82 8.96
C GLN A 32 4.85 -10.64 7.91
N LYS A 33 5.55 -11.54 7.23
CA LYS A 33 4.96 -12.28 6.11
C LYS A 33 4.49 -13.66 6.58
N PRO A 34 3.23 -14.03 6.33
CA PRO A 34 2.77 -15.40 6.56
C PRO A 34 3.46 -16.36 5.60
N LYS A 35 3.56 -17.62 6.00
CA LYS A 35 4.20 -18.68 5.19
C LYS A 35 3.66 -18.74 3.76
N LYS A 36 2.36 -18.59 3.58
CA LYS A 36 1.72 -18.60 2.25
C LYS A 36 2.28 -17.53 1.31
N VAL A 37 2.59 -16.34 1.83
CA VAL A 37 3.17 -15.25 1.00
C VAL A 37 4.61 -15.57 0.64
N ILE A 38 5.38 -16.12 1.58
CA ILE A 38 6.77 -16.52 1.33
C ILE A 38 6.83 -17.64 0.30
N ASP A 39 5.99 -18.66 0.47
CA ASP A 39 5.92 -19.80 -0.45
C ASP A 39 5.50 -19.35 -1.86
N ALA A 40 4.52 -18.46 -1.98
CA ALA A 40 4.08 -17.93 -3.28
C ALA A 40 5.21 -17.17 -4.01
N LEU A 41 6.03 -16.40 -3.28
CA LEU A 41 7.19 -15.74 -3.87
C LEU A 41 8.25 -16.74 -4.33
N VAL A 42 8.55 -17.76 -3.51
CA VAL A 42 9.51 -18.81 -3.87
C VAL A 42 9.01 -19.59 -5.09
N ASP A 43 7.74 -19.96 -5.11
CA ASP A 43 7.14 -20.69 -6.21
C ASP A 43 7.19 -19.88 -7.51
N PHE A 44 6.75 -18.62 -7.48
CA PHE A 44 6.79 -17.74 -8.64
C PHE A 44 8.18 -17.62 -9.23
N TYR A 45 9.20 -17.30 -8.41
CA TYR A 45 10.57 -17.14 -8.90
C TYR A 45 11.21 -18.45 -9.33
N SER A 46 10.78 -19.58 -8.79
CA SER A 46 11.34 -20.91 -9.14
C SER A 46 10.70 -21.54 -10.36
N THR A 47 9.44 -21.19 -10.68
CA THR A 47 8.65 -21.96 -11.65
C THR A 47 8.07 -21.12 -12.79
N SER A 48 7.68 -19.86 -12.55
CA SER A 48 6.87 -19.10 -13.49
C SER A 48 7.33 -17.65 -13.73
N ASN A 49 8.48 -17.27 -13.19
CA ASN A 49 8.98 -15.90 -13.37
C ASN A 49 9.21 -15.57 -14.83
N ALA A 50 8.44 -14.63 -15.36
CA ALA A 50 8.57 -14.12 -16.71
C ALA A 50 8.12 -12.66 -16.81
N ASN A 51 8.42 -12.01 -17.93
CA ASN A 51 7.95 -10.67 -18.21
C ASN A 51 6.44 -10.65 -18.36
N ILE A 52 5.76 -9.80 -17.60
CA ILE A 52 4.33 -9.52 -17.76
C ILE A 52 4.11 -8.47 -18.84
N GLY A 53 3.11 -8.67 -19.71
CA GLY A 53 2.73 -7.71 -20.73
C GLY A 53 2.72 -8.29 -22.14
N ARG A 54 3.66 -7.89 -23.01
CA ARG A 54 3.60 -8.20 -24.44
C ARG A 54 4.21 -9.55 -24.88
N GLY A 55 4.62 -10.39 -23.95
CA GLY A 55 5.18 -11.69 -24.25
C GLY A 55 4.11 -12.66 -24.77
N ILE A 56 4.42 -13.38 -25.84
CA ILE A 56 3.51 -14.35 -26.49
C ILE A 56 3.88 -15.81 -26.18
N TYR A 57 4.90 -16.04 -25.36
CA TYR A 57 5.31 -17.38 -24.93
C TYR A 57 4.60 -17.77 -23.62
N LYS A 58 4.49 -19.06 -23.40
CA LYS A 58 3.67 -19.66 -22.33
C LYS A 58 3.91 -19.00 -20.96
N LEU A 59 5.16 -18.95 -20.48
CA LEU A 59 5.48 -18.40 -19.17
C LEU A 59 5.07 -16.92 -19.02
N SER A 60 5.21 -16.12 -20.09
CA SER A 60 4.81 -14.71 -20.06
C SER A 60 3.28 -14.56 -19.96
N MET A 61 2.54 -15.41 -20.66
CA MET A 61 1.08 -15.41 -20.58
C MET A 61 0.60 -15.85 -19.18
N GLU A 62 1.23 -16.88 -18.61
CA GLU A 62 0.92 -17.36 -17.26
C GLU A 62 1.23 -16.30 -16.19
N ALA A 63 2.39 -15.65 -16.27
CA ALA A 63 2.77 -14.57 -15.36
C ALA A 63 1.83 -13.35 -15.50
N HIS A 64 1.42 -13.02 -16.72
CA HIS A 64 0.45 -11.96 -16.98
C HIS A 64 -0.93 -12.31 -16.37
N GLN A 65 -1.39 -13.54 -16.54
CA GLN A 65 -2.65 -13.97 -15.96
C GLN A 65 -2.62 -13.89 -14.43
N GLN A 66 -1.56 -14.37 -13.79
CA GLN A 66 -1.39 -14.27 -12.32
C GLN A 66 -1.42 -12.82 -11.84
N TYR A 67 -0.83 -11.90 -12.59
CA TYR A 67 -0.86 -10.47 -12.26
C TYR A 67 -2.29 -9.90 -12.34
N GLU A 68 -3.03 -10.20 -13.40
CA GLU A 68 -4.41 -9.74 -13.56
C GLU A 68 -5.37 -10.40 -12.54
N ASP A 69 -5.17 -11.67 -12.21
CA ASP A 69 -5.92 -12.35 -11.16
C ASP A 69 -5.67 -11.68 -9.79
N SER A 70 -4.44 -11.27 -9.52
CA SER A 70 -4.11 -10.52 -8.30
C SER A 70 -4.83 -9.17 -8.24
N ARG A 71 -4.90 -8.44 -9.36
CA ARG A 71 -5.66 -7.17 -9.45
C ARG A 71 -7.15 -7.42 -9.21
N THR A 72 -7.70 -8.46 -9.80
CA THR A 72 -9.10 -8.84 -9.63
C THR A 72 -9.41 -9.17 -8.16
N THR A 73 -8.56 -9.97 -7.52
CA THR A 73 -8.70 -10.32 -6.09
C THR A 73 -8.70 -9.07 -5.20
N VAL A 74 -7.79 -8.11 -5.47
CA VAL A 74 -7.73 -6.85 -4.70
C VAL A 74 -8.96 -5.98 -4.99
N ALA A 75 -9.43 -5.92 -6.24
CA ALA A 75 -10.63 -5.19 -6.59
C ALA A 75 -11.87 -5.72 -5.85
N GLU A 76 -12.04 -7.04 -5.81
CA GLU A 76 -13.12 -7.69 -5.08
C GLU A 76 -13.03 -7.40 -3.57
N PHE A 77 -11.83 -7.50 -2.98
CA PHE A 77 -11.61 -7.22 -1.56
C PHE A 77 -11.95 -5.77 -1.19
N LEU A 78 -11.62 -4.81 -2.06
CA LEU A 78 -11.89 -3.39 -1.87
C LEU A 78 -13.30 -2.97 -2.34
N ASN A 79 -14.08 -3.88 -2.87
CA ASN A 79 -15.39 -3.59 -3.51
C ASN A 79 -15.28 -2.55 -4.63
N ALA A 80 -14.18 -2.59 -5.39
CA ALA A 80 -14.00 -1.77 -6.58
C ALA A 80 -14.84 -2.31 -7.75
N LYS A 81 -15.26 -1.44 -8.66
CA LYS A 81 -16.11 -1.83 -9.80
C LYS A 81 -15.36 -2.63 -10.85
N SER A 82 -14.05 -2.48 -10.91
CA SER A 82 -13.21 -3.09 -11.94
C SER A 82 -11.77 -3.23 -11.45
N ALA A 83 -11.07 -4.27 -11.90
CA ALA A 83 -9.64 -4.44 -11.71
C ALA A 83 -8.83 -3.27 -12.33
N ASN A 84 -9.40 -2.53 -13.28
CA ASN A 84 -8.77 -1.34 -13.86
C ASN A 84 -8.62 -0.18 -12.86
N GLU A 85 -9.34 -0.21 -11.75
CA GLU A 85 -9.19 0.75 -10.65
C GLU A 85 -8.01 0.42 -9.73
N ILE A 86 -7.39 -0.75 -9.90
CA ILE A 86 -6.29 -1.20 -9.06
C ILE A 86 -4.95 -0.93 -9.73
N VAL A 87 -4.13 -0.15 -9.06
CA VAL A 87 -2.74 0.14 -9.46
C VAL A 87 -1.80 -0.27 -8.33
N PHE A 88 -0.92 -1.22 -8.59
CA PHE A 88 0.11 -1.61 -7.64
C PHE A 88 1.26 -0.61 -7.65
N THR A 89 1.66 -0.17 -6.46
CA THR A 89 2.80 0.73 -6.23
C THR A 89 3.80 0.08 -5.27
N LYS A 90 4.99 0.66 -5.17
CA LYS A 90 6.02 0.18 -4.23
C LYS A 90 5.68 0.45 -2.77
N GLY A 91 4.66 1.27 -2.51
CA GLY A 91 4.19 1.62 -1.17
C GLY A 91 3.43 2.94 -1.17
N THR A 92 2.95 3.32 0.02
CA THR A 92 2.12 4.52 0.24
C THR A 92 2.77 5.80 -0.29
N THR A 93 4.07 5.98 -0.10
CA THR A 93 4.79 7.16 -0.59
C THR A 93 4.67 7.32 -2.10
N GLU A 94 4.86 6.24 -2.87
CA GLU A 94 4.70 6.29 -4.33
C GLU A 94 3.24 6.53 -4.72
N ALA A 95 2.30 5.85 -4.07
CA ALA A 95 0.87 6.00 -4.35
C ALA A 95 0.38 7.44 -4.15
N ILE A 96 0.75 8.07 -3.03
CA ILE A 96 0.35 9.45 -2.73
C ILE A 96 1.02 10.43 -3.71
N ASN A 97 2.32 10.29 -3.99
CA ASN A 97 2.98 11.12 -4.99
C ASN A 97 2.36 10.96 -6.38
N PHE A 98 1.98 9.73 -6.75
CA PHE A 98 1.31 9.47 -8.02
C PHE A 98 -0.03 10.21 -8.11
N ILE A 99 -0.85 10.16 -7.05
CA ILE A 99 -2.12 10.91 -7.00
C ILE A 99 -1.87 12.42 -7.01
N ALA A 100 -0.92 12.91 -6.23
CA ALA A 100 -0.61 14.34 -6.16
C ALA A 100 -0.23 14.91 -7.53
N VAL A 101 0.67 14.24 -8.24
CA VAL A 101 1.18 14.72 -9.54
C VAL A 101 0.20 14.46 -10.68
N SER A 102 -0.45 13.28 -10.72
CA SER A 102 -1.24 12.87 -11.89
C SER A 102 -2.69 13.33 -11.83
N TYR A 103 -3.22 13.54 -10.65
CA TYR A 103 -4.62 13.90 -10.45
C TYR A 103 -4.79 15.26 -9.78
N LEU A 104 -4.11 15.50 -8.65
CA LEU A 104 -4.35 16.70 -7.87
C LEU A 104 -3.79 17.95 -8.55
N GLU A 105 -2.50 18.00 -8.89
CA GLU A 105 -1.87 19.18 -9.50
C GLU A 105 -2.60 19.66 -10.76
N PRO A 106 -3.03 18.78 -11.70
CA PRO A 106 -3.77 19.24 -12.89
C PRO A 106 -5.17 19.79 -12.62
N ASN A 107 -5.74 19.52 -11.45
CA ASN A 107 -7.10 19.91 -11.10
C ASN A 107 -7.16 20.97 -9.98
N LEU A 108 -6.02 21.40 -9.43
CA LEU A 108 -5.95 22.48 -8.44
C LEU A 108 -5.82 23.83 -9.11
N GLU A 109 -6.60 24.79 -8.62
CA GLU A 109 -6.53 26.19 -9.02
C GLU A 109 -5.99 27.06 -7.86
N GLN A 110 -5.57 28.27 -8.20
CA GLN A 110 -5.11 29.23 -7.20
C GLN A 110 -6.24 29.57 -6.22
N GLY A 111 -5.99 29.33 -4.94
CA GLY A 111 -6.94 29.59 -3.87
C GLY A 111 -7.69 28.36 -3.39
N ASP A 112 -7.61 27.23 -4.09
CA ASP A 112 -8.10 25.96 -3.59
C ASP A 112 -7.38 25.55 -2.32
N GLU A 113 -8.01 24.69 -1.53
CA GLU A 113 -7.47 24.23 -0.25
C GLU A 113 -7.34 22.70 -0.23
N VAL A 114 -6.17 22.24 0.20
CA VAL A 114 -5.91 20.82 0.49
C VAL A 114 -5.81 20.66 2.00
N LEU A 115 -6.72 19.87 2.57
CA LEU A 115 -6.84 19.66 4.00
C LEU A 115 -6.07 18.41 4.43
N VAL A 116 -5.22 18.54 5.44
CA VAL A 116 -4.49 17.44 6.08
C VAL A 116 -4.57 17.57 7.60
N THR A 117 -4.33 16.47 8.32
CA THR A 117 -4.21 16.56 9.79
C THR A 117 -2.77 16.83 10.21
N GLY A 118 -2.58 17.41 11.40
CA GLY A 118 -1.24 17.63 11.99
C GLY A 118 -0.52 16.34 12.38
N MET A 119 -1.22 15.18 12.36
CA MET A 119 -0.69 13.88 12.73
C MET A 119 -0.12 13.09 11.54
N GLU A 120 -0.14 13.65 10.34
CA GLU A 120 0.22 12.91 9.14
C GLU A 120 1.70 12.50 9.09
N HIS A 121 1.93 11.31 8.59
CA HIS A 121 3.28 10.91 8.21
C HIS A 121 3.76 11.77 7.03
N HIS A 122 5.05 12.06 6.96
CA HIS A 122 5.65 12.88 5.88
C HIS A 122 5.24 12.44 4.46
N SER A 123 5.02 11.14 4.23
CA SER A 123 4.55 10.63 2.94
C SER A 123 3.15 11.12 2.57
N ASN A 124 2.33 11.49 3.56
CA ASN A 124 0.98 12.03 3.38
C ASN A 124 0.88 13.52 3.69
N LEU A 125 2.00 14.22 3.79
CA LEU A 125 2.07 15.67 3.98
C LEU A 125 2.83 16.34 2.82
N LEU A 126 4.08 15.93 2.59
CA LEU A 126 4.98 16.60 1.66
C LEU A 126 4.51 16.62 0.19
N PRO A 127 3.88 15.55 -0.35
CA PRO A 127 3.35 15.60 -1.71
C PRO A 127 2.26 16.65 -1.90
N TRP A 128 1.38 16.80 -0.93
CA TRP A 128 0.30 17.79 -0.94
C TRP A 128 0.83 19.21 -0.81
N GLN A 129 1.79 19.42 0.09
CA GLN A 129 2.47 20.71 0.23
C GLN A 129 3.10 21.15 -1.11
N ARG A 130 3.82 20.24 -1.78
CA ARG A 130 4.43 20.53 -3.08
C ARG A 130 3.42 20.82 -4.18
N ALA A 131 2.30 20.07 -4.20
CA ALA A 131 1.22 20.33 -5.13
C ALA A 131 0.64 21.75 -4.93
N CYS A 132 0.37 22.13 -3.69
CA CYS A 132 -0.10 23.48 -3.36
C CYS A 132 0.90 24.57 -3.76
N GLU A 133 2.20 24.38 -3.46
CA GLU A 133 3.25 25.33 -3.85
C GLU A 133 3.33 25.56 -5.38
N ARG A 134 3.10 24.51 -6.18
CA ARG A 134 3.17 24.59 -7.65
C ARG A 134 1.93 25.23 -8.28
N THR A 135 0.77 25.05 -7.67
CA THR A 135 -0.52 25.47 -8.23
C THR A 135 -1.02 26.78 -7.65
N GLY A 136 -0.44 27.25 -6.54
CA GLY A 136 -0.94 28.43 -5.80
C GLY A 136 -2.13 28.10 -4.89
N ALA A 137 -2.45 26.82 -4.71
CA ALA A 137 -3.40 26.35 -3.71
C ALA A 137 -2.82 26.46 -2.30
N LYS A 138 -3.64 26.28 -1.28
CA LYS A 138 -3.24 26.34 0.13
C LYS A 138 -3.25 24.97 0.76
N LEU A 139 -2.21 24.64 1.52
CA LEU A 139 -2.25 23.53 2.44
C LEU A 139 -2.83 23.99 3.78
N VAL A 140 -3.94 23.39 4.19
CA VAL A 140 -4.61 23.66 5.46
C VAL A 140 -4.35 22.48 6.40
N VAL A 141 -3.68 22.76 7.52
CA VAL A 141 -3.40 21.75 8.55
C VAL A 141 -4.43 21.88 9.66
N VAL A 142 -5.15 20.81 9.94
CA VAL A 142 -6.06 20.73 11.09
C VAL A 142 -5.33 20.06 12.24
N GLU A 143 -5.17 20.79 13.32
CA GLU A 143 -4.51 20.25 14.51
C GLU A 143 -5.42 19.28 15.26
N SER A 144 -4.82 18.29 15.89
CA SER A 144 -5.52 17.41 16.83
C SER A 144 -5.38 17.96 18.25
N ASP A 145 -6.34 17.61 19.09
CA ASP A 145 -6.23 17.88 20.53
C ASP A 145 -5.24 16.93 21.24
N GLU A 146 -5.13 17.06 22.56
CA GLU A 146 -4.25 16.21 23.39
C GLU A 146 -4.65 14.73 23.43
N HIS A 147 -5.86 14.38 22.97
CA HIS A 147 -6.36 13.02 22.86
C HIS A 147 -6.25 12.46 21.43
N GLY A 148 -5.74 13.26 20.49
CA GLY A 148 -5.65 12.90 19.07
C GLY A 148 -6.97 13.04 18.31
N GLU A 149 -7.96 13.73 18.88
CA GLU A 149 -9.23 13.99 18.21
C GLU A 149 -9.08 15.21 17.27
N VAL A 150 -9.63 15.08 16.07
CA VAL A 150 -9.66 16.15 15.07
C VAL A 150 -11.06 16.72 15.00
N SER A 151 -11.19 18.03 15.26
CA SER A 151 -12.45 18.76 15.09
C SER A 151 -12.37 19.63 13.85
N LEU A 152 -13.33 19.44 12.94
CA LEU A 152 -13.52 20.23 11.72
C LEU A 152 -14.49 21.37 11.95
#